data_5fef96ccfd943307cb398f129ce65787
#
_entry.id   5fef96ccfd943307cb398f129ce65787
#
_cell.length_a   1.000
_cell.length_b   1.000
_cell.length_c   1.000
_cell.angle_alpha   90.00
_cell.angle_beta   90.00
_cell.angle_gamma   90.00
#
_symmetry.space_group_name_H-M   'P 1'
#
loop_
_entity.id
_entity.type
_entity.pdbx_description
1 polymer ?
#
loop_
_entity_poly.entity_id
_entity_poly.type
_entity_poly.pdbx_seq_one_letter_code
_entity_poly.pdbx_strand_id
1 'polypeptide(L)'
;LVEGFQYGSLGFKQIDGGGKTGFDKRDYLAKFRVNTNPEAKTYQSLTFKIGKATETSHETYLGLTEDDFQHDPYRRYAGSQKDLMETEQSQLSATHFINLSRSFHITTTVYRSDFSRNWYKVDNVTDSAGVKTSIGKVLEDPASYQEAYSILTGASSSNLNALAVRANNRSYYAEGIQSVLDFNFITNDISHDINIGLRYHKDEIDRFQWDDLYAMNNGVMSLTTAGV
;
A
#
# COMPACT_ATOMS: atom_id res chain seq x y z
N LEU A 1 9.86 -18.10 16.57
CA LEU A 1 10.48 -17.12 15.70
C LEU A 1 9.84 -15.76 15.97
N VAL A 2 10.67 -14.75 16.12
CA VAL A 2 10.26 -13.34 16.13
C VAL A 2 11.21 -12.60 15.21
N GLU A 3 10.66 -11.79 14.32
CA GLU A 3 11.41 -10.97 13.37
C GLU A 3 10.93 -9.54 13.48
N GLY A 4 11.85 -8.58 13.38
CA GLY A 4 11.57 -7.16 13.26
C GLY A 4 12.43 -6.57 12.15
N PHE A 5 11.80 -5.79 11.29
CA PHE A 5 12.47 -5.11 10.20
C PHE A 5 12.08 -3.63 10.23
N GLN A 6 13.07 -2.75 10.12
CA GLN A 6 12.87 -1.32 9.94
C GLN A 6 13.78 -0.82 8.84
N TYR A 7 13.21 -0.08 7.91
CA TYR A 7 13.94 0.52 6.80
C TYR A 7 13.39 1.92 6.53
N GLY A 8 14.28 2.89 6.40
CA GLY A 8 13.91 4.29 6.15
C GLY A 8 14.95 5.01 5.32
N SER A 9 14.53 6.08 4.68
CA SER A 9 15.36 7.00 3.92
C SER A 9 14.82 8.41 4.07
N LEU A 10 15.71 9.41 4.10
CA LEU A 10 15.32 10.82 4.03
C LEU A 10 14.86 11.24 2.63
N GLY A 11 15.11 10.37 1.62
CA GLY A 11 14.82 10.64 0.22
C GLY A 11 15.99 11.33 -0.48
N PHE A 12 15.94 11.33 -1.81
CA PHE A 12 16.97 11.92 -2.67
C PHE A 12 16.40 12.94 -3.66
N LYS A 13 15.07 13.04 -3.75
CA LYS A 13 14.40 14.00 -4.61
C LYS A 13 14.31 15.36 -3.93
N GLN A 14 14.21 16.43 -4.73
CA GLN A 14 14.15 17.81 -4.26
C GLN A 14 12.82 18.42 -4.69
N ILE A 15 11.98 18.81 -3.73
CA ILE A 15 10.71 19.45 -3.99
C ILE A 15 10.91 20.98 -4.03
N ASP A 16 10.41 21.61 -5.09
CA ASP A 16 10.37 23.07 -5.20
C ASP A 16 9.59 23.65 -4.02
N GLY A 17 10.15 24.68 -3.37
CA GLY A 17 9.58 25.23 -2.14
C GLY A 17 9.80 24.39 -0.88
N GLY A 18 10.51 23.26 -0.99
CA GLY A 18 10.85 22.37 0.13
C GLY A 18 9.80 21.31 0.41
N GLY A 19 10.17 20.30 1.19
CA GLY A 19 9.31 19.18 1.56
C GLY A 19 10.11 17.93 1.86
N LYS A 20 9.43 16.88 2.30
CA LYS A 20 10.01 15.55 2.55
C LYS A 20 9.83 14.68 1.31
N THR A 21 10.79 13.80 1.04
CA THR A 21 10.74 12.83 -0.06
C THR A 21 11.16 11.44 0.38
N GLY A 22 11.26 11.21 1.69
CA GLY A 22 11.69 9.98 2.29
C GLY A 22 10.53 9.07 2.72
N PHE A 23 10.90 7.96 3.35
CA PHE A 23 9.93 6.99 3.89
C PHE A 23 10.47 6.33 5.16
N ASP A 24 9.54 5.80 5.97
CA ASP A 24 9.78 4.88 7.10
C ASP A 24 8.88 3.67 6.93
N LYS A 25 9.47 2.48 6.98
CA LYS A 25 8.78 1.20 6.89
C LYS A 25 9.16 0.32 8.07
N ARG A 26 8.18 -0.29 8.70
CA ARG A 26 8.33 -1.22 9.82
C ARG A 26 7.53 -2.47 9.57
N ASP A 27 8.13 -3.63 9.83
CA ASP A 27 7.50 -4.93 9.71
C ASP A 27 7.90 -5.79 10.91
N TYR A 28 6.90 -6.39 11.55
CA TYR A 28 7.05 -7.26 12.69
C TYR A 28 6.31 -8.55 12.45
N LEU A 29 6.98 -9.66 12.69
CA LEU A 29 6.44 -11.01 12.54
C LEU A 29 6.76 -11.85 13.76
N ALA A 30 5.75 -12.55 14.27
CA ALA A 30 5.94 -13.61 15.26
C ALA A 30 5.28 -14.90 14.78
N LYS A 31 5.98 -16.03 15.00
CA LYS A 31 5.46 -17.38 14.82
C LYS A 31 5.67 -18.20 16.06
N PHE A 32 4.63 -18.87 16.49
CA PHE A 32 4.65 -19.81 17.61
C PHE A 32 4.09 -21.16 17.18
N ARG A 33 4.76 -22.24 17.53
CA ARG A 33 4.33 -23.59 17.18
C ARG A 33 4.33 -24.47 18.43
N VAL A 34 3.26 -25.23 18.59
CA VAL A 34 3.17 -26.35 19.52
C VAL A 34 2.92 -27.62 18.73
N ASN A 35 3.45 -28.75 19.19
CA ASN A 35 3.25 -30.04 18.55
C ASN A 35 3.27 -31.16 19.60
N THR A 36 2.63 -32.27 19.24
CA THR A 36 2.72 -33.52 20.00
C THR A 36 4.15 -34.10 19.93
N ASN A 37 4.44 -35.09 20.74
CA ASN A 37 5.70 -35.81 20.60
C ASN A 37 5.87 -36.32 19.17
N PRO A 38 7.05 -36.13 18.52
CA PRO A 38 7.32 -36.61 17.17
C PRO A 38 7.08 -38.10 16.97
N GLU A 39 7.26 -38.92 18.04
CA GLU A 39 7.03 -40.36 18.03
C GLU A 39 5.56 -40.76 18.31
N ALA A 40 4.65 -39.79 18.44
CA ALA A 40 3.25 -40.09 18.70
C ALA A 40 2.63 -40.79 17.47
N LYS A 41 1.75 -41.76 17.73
CA LYS A 41 1.02 -42.48 16.67
C LYS A 41 0.28 -41.55 15.71
N THR A 42 -0.22 -40.45 16.26
CA THR A 42 -0.84 -39.36 15.49
C THR A 42 -0.09 -38.07 15.81
N TYR A 43 0.81 -37.68 14.93
CA TYR A 43 1.54 -36.45 15.10
C TYR A 43 0.64 -35.27 14.71
N GLN A 44 0.63 -34.23 15.55
CA GLN A 44 -0.10 -32.98 15.27
C GLN A 44 0.78 -31.78 15.61
N SER A 45 0.59 -30.71 14.87
CA SER A 45 1.16 -29.41 15.20
C SER A 45 0.19 -28.27 14.93
N LEU A 46 0.26 -27.25 15.77
CA LEU A 46 -0.50 -26.00 15.61
C LEU A 46 0.49 -24.84 15.57
N THR A 47 0.47 -24.11 14.46
CA THR A 47 1.33 -22.95 14.23
C THR A 47 0.48 -21.69 14.15
N PHE A 48 0.77 -20.72 15.01
CA PHE A 48 0.22 -19.39 14.95
C PHE A 48 1.21 -18.43 14.29
N LYS A 49 0.70 -17.53 13.44
CA LYS A 49 1.46 -16.44 12.86
C LYS A 49 0.69 -15.14 13.08
N ILE A 50 1.39 -14.12 13.58
CA ILE A 50 0.91 -12.76 13.69
C ILE A 50 1.93 -11.83 13.04
N GLY A 51 1.47 -10.90 12.23
CA GLY A 51 2.31 -9.90 11.58
C GLY A 51 1.65 -8.53 11.61
N LYS A 52 2.47 -7.49 11.68
CA LYS A 52 2.05 -6.09 11.51
C LYS A 52 3.11 -5.35 10.70
N ALA A 53 2.67 -4.68 9.63
CA ALA A 53 3.52 -3.82 8.84
C ALA A 53 2.90 -2.43 8.73
N THR A 54 3.74 -1.39 8.76
CA THR A 54 3.35 0.01 8.55
C THR A 54 4.34 0.68 7.62
N GLU A 55 3.85 1.60 6.80
CA GLU A 55 4.68 2.43 5.95
C GLU A 55 4.11 3.85 5.90
N THR A 56 5.00 4.84 6.05
CA THR A 56 4.73 6.25 5.77
C THR A 56 5.75 6.69 4.74
N SER A 57 5.28 7.10 3.55
CA SER A 57 6.13 7.48 2.43
C SER A 57 5.68 8.81 1.84
N HIS A 58 6.63 9.75 1.71
CA HIS A 58 6.43 11.01 1.01
C HIS A 58 6.71 10.80 -0.49
N GLU A 59 5.80 10.07 -1.14
CA GLU A 59 5.88 9.78 -2.56
C GLU A 59 5.55 11.04 -3.38
N THR A 60 6.45 11.42 -4.27
CA THR A 60 6.23 12.52 -5.19
C THR A 60 5.52 11.99 -6.44
N TYR A 61 4.20 11.86 -6.35
CA TYR A 61 3.39 11.16 -7.34
C TYR A 61 3.24 11.90 -8.68
N LEU A 62 3.29 13.24 -8.66
CA LEU A 62 3.01 14.07 -9.85
C LEU A 62 3.86 13.70 -11.07
N GLY A 63 5.09 13.29 -10.87
CA GLY A 63 6.06 13.19 -11.96
C GLY A 63 6.54 14.58 -12.43
N LEU A 64 7.20 14.58 -13.58
CA LEU A 64 7.72 15.77 -14.26
C LEU A 64 7.26 15.74 -15.72
N THR A 65 7.28 16.90 -16.38
CA THR A 65 7.25 16.95 -17.85
C THR A 65 8.54 16.36 -18.41
N GLU A 66 8.54 15.93 -19.67
CA GLU A 66 9.74 15.37 -20.31
C GLU A 66 10.92 16.35 -20.28
N ASP A 67 10.67 17.61 -20.57
CA ASP A 67 11.70 18.65 -20.58
C ASP A 67 12.32 18.84 -19.19
N ASP A 68 11.53 18.95 -18.14
CA ASP A 68 12.02 19.10 -16.77
C ASP A 68 12.74 17.84 -16.29
N PHE A 69 12.29 16.65 -16.68
CA PHE A 69 12.97 15.41 -16.36
C PHE A 69 14.36 15.30 -17.00
N GLN A 70 14.49 15.75 -18.25
CA GLN A 70 15.79 15.76 -18.93
C GLN A 70 16.77 16.78 -18.33
N HIS A 71 16.26 17.88 -17.78
CA HIS A 71 17.10 18.91 -17.14
C HIS A 71 17.52 18.51 -15.71
N ASP A 72 16.56 18.04 -14.89
CA ASP A 72 16.81 17.61 -13.51
C ASP A 72 15.84 16.48 -13.10
N PRO A 73 16.24 15.20 -13.22
CA PRO A 73 15.41 14.05 -12.89
C PRO A 73 15.13 13.93 -11.37
N TYR A 74 15.83 14.64 -10.53
CA TYR A 74 15.61 14.63 -9.08
C TYR A 74 14.69 15.73 -8.57
N ARG A 75 14.44 16.76 -9.38
CA ARG A 75 13.48 17.81 -9.07
C ARG A 75 12.05 17.27 -8.95
N ARG A 76 11.24 17.86 -8.10
CA ARG A 76 9.78 17.66 -8.02
C ARG A 76 9.10 19.00 -7.83
N TYR A 77 7.91 19.14 -8.44
CA TYR A 77 7.13 20.37 -8.37
C TYR A 77 6.60 20.65 -6.96
N ALA A 78 6.38 21.93 -6.65
CA ALA A 78 5.82 22.38 -5.38
C ALA A 78 4.47 21.72 -5.03
N GLY A 79 3.69 21.31 -6.04
CA GLY A 79 2.45 20.57 -5.88
C GLY A 79 2.62 19.21 -5.18
N SER A 80 3.83 18.66 -5.11
CA SER A 80 4.13 17.43 -4.37
C SER A 80 4.43 17.62 -2.88
N GLN A 81 4.40 18.84 -2.35
CA GLN A 81 4.77 19.13 -0.95
C GLN A 81 3.92 18.41 0.08
N LYS A 82 2.70 18.02 -0.27
CA LYS A 82 1.75 17.34 0.61
C LYS A 82 1.55 15.88 0.28
N ASP A 83 2.25 15.36 -0.73
CA ASP A 83 2.12 13.96 -1.13
C ASP A 83 2.53 13.04 0.02
N LEU A 84 1.63 12.12 0.35
CA LEU A 84 1.79 11.20 1.47
C LEU A 84 1.08 9.88 1.17
N MET A 85 1.80 8.78 1.33
CA MET A 85 1.25 7.44 1.36
C MET A 85 1.39 6.89 2.77
N GLU A 86 0.28 6.48 3.36
CA GLU A 86 0.26 5.77 4.63
C GLU A 86 -0.39 4.41 4.43
N THR A 87 0.27 3.36 4.90
CA THR A 87 -0.27 2.01 4.86
C THR A 87 -0.13 1.31 6.21
N GLU A 88 -1.10 0.49 6.53
CA GLU A 88 -1.06 -0.42 7.67
C GLU A 88 -1.58 -1.78 7.24
N GLN A 89 -0.87 -2.84 7.60
CA GLN A 89 -1.27 -4.21 7.40
C GLN A 89 -1.17 -4.99 8.69
N SER A 90 -2.19 -5.80 8.99
CA SER A 90 -2.13 -6.82 10.02
C SER A 90 -2.48 -8.20 9.45
N GLN A 91 -1.84 -9.24 9.97
CA GLN A 91 -2.05 -10.62 9.55
C GLN A 91 -2.16 -11.52 10.78
N LEU A 92 -3.13 -12.40 10.77
CA LEU A 92 -3.27 -13.46 11.76
C LEU A 92 -3.57 -14.77 11.03
N SER A 93 -2.87 -15.84 11.36
CA SER A 93 -3.22 -17.17 10.89
C SER A 93 -2.90 -18.24 11.91
N ALA A 94 -3.70 -19.32 11.86
CA ALA A 94 -3.46 -20.54 12.61
C ALA A 94 -3.49 -21.72 11.63
N THR A 95 -2.41 -22.49 11.60
CA THR A 95 -2.26 -23.68 10.76
C THR A 95 -2.18 -24.92 11.65
N HIS A 96 -3.15 -25.82 11.50
CA HIS A 96 -3.15 -27.13 12.11
C HIS A 96 -2.70 -28.18 11.08
N PHE A 97 -1.70 -28.95 11.43
CA PHE A 97 -1.25 -30.11 10.69
C PHE A 97 -1.52 -31.36 11.51
N ILE A 98 -2.08 -32.39 10.90
CA ILE A 98 -2.30 -33.70 11.51
C ILE A 98 -1.83 -34.81 10.56
N ASN A 99 -1.02 -35.70 11.08
CA ASN A 99 -0.61 -36.94 10.42
C ASN A 99 -1.49 -38.08 10.93
N LEU A 100 -2.49 -38.48 10.15
CA LEU A 100 -3.43 -39.55 10.50
C LEU A 100 -2.85 -40.93 10.23
N SER A 101 -1.98 -41.04 9.19
CA SER A 101 -1.27 -42.26 8.86
C SER A 101 0.01 -41.93 8.06
N ARG A 102 0.83 -42.94 7.76
CA ARG A 102 2.01 -42.74 6.88
C ARG A 102 1.65 -42.24 5.51
N SER A 103 0.41 -42.46 5.08
CA SER A 103 -0.08 -42.18 3.73
C SER A 103 -1.11 -41.05 3.69
N PHE A 104 -1.48 -40.45 4.83
CA PHE A 104 -2.55 -39.47 4.85
C PHE A 104 -2.30 -38.36 5.87
N HIS A 105 -2.22 -37.14 5.40
CA HIS A 105 -2.02 -35.92 6.15
C HIS A 105 -3.11 -34.90 5.85
N ILE A 106 -3.44 -34.07 6.82
CA ILE A 106 -4.36 -32.93 6.64
C ILE A 106 -3.66 -31.67 7.17
N THR A 107 -3.66 -30.62 6.34
CA THR A 107 -3.23 -29.29 6.75
C THR A 107 -4.41 -28.34 6.63
N THR A 108 -4.86 -27.78 7.76
CA THR A 108 -5.93 -26.79 7.79
C THR A 108 -5.39 -25.45 8.27
N THR A 109 -5.65 -24.40 7.51
CA THR A 109 -5.26 -23.02 7.83
C THR A 109 -6.49 -22.14 7.90
N VAL A 110 -6.65 -21.41 9.01
CA VAL A 110 -7.55 -20.27 9.13
C VAL A 110 -6.72 -18.98 9.12
N TYR A 111 -7.22 -17.93 8.48
CA TYR A 111 -6.46 -16.69 8.36
C TYR A 111 -7.37 -15.49 8.25
N ARG A 112 -6.83 -14.35 8.69
CA ARG A 112 -7.35 -13.02 8.42
C ARG A 112 -6.19 -12.06 8.14
N SER A 113 -6.37 -11.22 7.14
CA SER A 113 -5.48 -10.10 6.80
C SER A 113 -6.32 -8.86 6.64
N ASP A 114 -5.95 -7.80 7.35
CA ASP A 114 -6.53 -6.47 7.21
C ASP A 114 -5.46 -5.55 6.63
N PHE A 115 -5.83 -4.72 5.67
CA PHE A 115 -4.95 -3.74 5.04
C PHE A 115 -5.69 -2.42 4.87
N SER A 116 -5.06 -1.33 5.28
CA SER A 116 -5.56 0.03 5.02
C SER A 116 -4.49 0.89 4.36
N ARG A 117 -4.95 1.83 3.55
CA ARG A 117 -4.08 2.85 2.96
C ARG A 117 -4.79 4.17 2.81
N ASN A 118 -4.05 5.25 3.00
CA ASN A 118 -4.40 6.58 2.52
C ASN A 118 -3.36 7.00 1.48
N TRP A 119 -3.82 7.34 0.28
CA TRP A 119 -2.96 7.92 -0.75
C TRP A 119 -3.38 9.37 -0.96
N TYR A 120 -2.63 10.26 -0.31
CA TYR A 120 -2.88 11.68 -0.26
C TYR A 120 -2.00 12.40 -1.28
N LYS A 121 -2.60 13.04 -2.29
CA LYS A 121 -1.87 13.65 -3.40
C LYS A 121 -2.73 14.67 -4.15
N VAL A 122 -2.08 15.62 -4.85
CA VAL A 122 -2.79 16.54 -5.74
C VAL A 122 -3.49 15.77 -6.85
N ASP A 123 -4.77 16.07 -7.06
CA ASP A 123 -5.63 15.47 -8.09
C ASP A 123 -5.91 16.44 -9.24
N ASN A 124 -6.11 17.73 -8.92
CA ASN A 124 -6.40 18.75 -9.91
C ASN A 124 -5.97 20.15 -9.44
N VAL A 125 -5.87 21.06 -10.43
CA VAL A 125 -5.61 22.48 -10.24
C VAL A 125 -6.77 23.27 -10.82
N THR A 126 -7.19 24.33 -10.15
CA THR A 126 -8.17 25.31 -10.61
C THR A 126 -7.45 26.63 -10.89
N ASP A 127 -7.55 27.13 -12.10
CA ASP A 127 -6.96 28.41 -12.51
C ASP A 127 -7.76 29.65 -12.03
N SER A 128 -7.30 30.85 -12.35
CA SER A 128 -7.93 32.11 -11.96
C SER A 128 -9.31 32.32 -12.61
N ALA A 129 -9.58 31.69 -13.75
CA ALA A 129 -10.88 31.69 -14.41
C ALA A 129 -11.86 30.67 -13.81
N GLY A 130 -11.43 29.87 -12.82
CA GLY A 130 -12.24 28.82 -12.19
C GLY A 130 -12.28 27.51 -12.98
N VAL A 131 -11.42 27.34 -13.98
CA VAL A 131 -11.36 26.10 -14.77
C VAL A 131 -10.54 25.04 -14.02
N LYS A 132 -11.21 23.94 -13.69
CA LYS A 132 -10.61 22.79 -13.00
C LYS A 132 -9.98 21.84 -14.01
N THR A 133 -8.67 21.60 -13.89
CA THR A 133 -7.90 20.73 -14.78
C THR A 133 -7.21 19.63 -14.00
N SER A 134 -7.30 18.37 -14.49
CA SER A 134 -6.59 17.25 -13.89
C SER A 134 -5.08 17.36 -14.12
N ILE A 135 -4.31 16.86 -13.15
CA ILE A 135 -2.85 16.90 -13.21
C ILE A 135 -2.29 16.24 -14.48
N GLY A 136 -2.87 15.11 -14.92
CA GLY A 136 -2.44 14.44 -16.14
C GLY A 136 -2.47 15.36 -17.35
N LYS A 137 -3.58 16.10 -17.55
CA LYS A 137 -3.71 17.06 -18.67
C LYS A 137 -2.72 18.20 -18.58
N VAL A 138 -2.50 18.74 -17.37
CA VAL A 138 -1.53 19.83 -17.14
C VAL A 138 -0.12 19.39 -17.52
N LEU A 139 0.27 18.16 -17.17
CA LEU A 139 1.62 17.64 -17.45
C LEU A 139 1.79 17.17 -18.91
N GLU A 140 0.72 16.71 -19.56
CA GLU A 140 0.74 16.29 -20.96
C GLU A 140 0.89 17.50 -21.91
N ASP A 141 0.24 18.63 -21.58
CA ASP A 141 0.27 19.85 -22.42
C ASP A 141 0.38 21.11 -21.55
N PRO A 142 1.56 21.37 -20.95
CA PRO A 142 1.78 22.56 -20.11
C PRO A 142 1.53 23.88 -20.83
N ALA A 143 1.71 23.91 -22.15
CA ALA A 143 1.53 25.14 -22.96
C ALA A 143 0.06 25.54 -23.02
N SER A 144 -0.86 24.58 -23.17
CA SER A 144 -2.31 24.85 -23.17
C SER A 144 -2.86 25.13 -21.76
N TYR A 145 -2.18 24.67 -20.70
CA TYR A 145 -2.57 24.84 -19.30
C TYR A 145 -1.55 25.65 -18.50
N GLN A 146 -1.00 26.71 -19.12
CA GLN A 146 0.15 27.45 -18.59
C GLN A 146 -0.04 27.97 -17.15
N GLU A 147 -1.21 28.53 -16.83
CA GLU A 147 -1.48 29.02 -15.47
C GLU A 147 -1.51 27.87 -14.46
N ALA A 148 -2.25 26.80 -14.74
CA ALA A 148 -2.33 25.62 -13.89
C ALA A 148 -0.94 24.97 -13.70
N TYR A 149 -0.12 24.92 -14.75
CA TYR A 149 1.26 24.43 -14.68
C TYR A 149 2.14 25.34 -13.81
N SER A 150 2.03 26.68 -13.96
CA SER A 150 2.78 27.62 -13.14
C SER A 150 2.41 27.54 -11.65
N ILE A 151 1.13 27.32 -11.34
CA ILE A 151 0.66 27.06 -9.97
C ILE A 151 1.25 25.73 -9.46
N LEU A 152 1.15 24.68 -10.26
CA LEU A 152 1.61 23.34 -9.88
C LEU A 152 3.12 23.28 -9.58
N THR A 153 3.91 23.96 -10.41
CA THR A 153 5.38 24.08 -10.23
C THR A 153 5.77 25.01 -9.08
N GLY A 154 4.85 25.84 -8.60
CA GLY A 154 5.13 26.87 -7.58
C GLY A 154 5.72 28.16 -8.16
N ALA A 155 5.82 28.28 -9.48
CA ALA A 155 6.33 29.49 -10.18
C ALA A 155 5.40 30.69 -9.99
N SER A 156 4.08 30.47 -9.77
CA SER A 156 3.12 31.52 -9.46
C SER A 156 2.29 31.17 -8.21
N SER A 157 1.86 32.21 -7.50
CA SER A 157 0.84 32.08 -6.45
C SER A 157 -0.55 31.88 -7.08
N SER A 158 -1.46 31.26 -6.33
CA SER A 158 -2.82 30.97 -6.79
C SER A 158 -3.88 31.70 -5.98
N ASN A 159 -5.12 31.66 -6.46
CA ASN A 159 -6.29 31.94 -5.64
C ASN A 159 -6.43 30.90 -4.51
N LEU A 160 -7.31 31.19 -3.53
CA LEU A 160 -7.71 30.21 -2.51
C LEU A 160 -8.34 28.99 -3.18
N ASN A 161 -8.15 27.81 -2.59
CA ASN A 161 -8.73 26.55 -3.06
C ASN A 161 -8.29 26.09 -4.48
N ALA A 162 -7.15 26.58 -4.98
CA ALA A 162 -6.70 26.26 -6.34
C ALA A 162 -6.19 24.81 -6.50
N LEU A 163 -5.61 24.21 -5.46
CA LEU A 163 -5.07 22.85 -5.50
C LEU A 163 -5.96 21.93 -4.69
N ALA A 164 -6.53 20.91 -5.30
CA ALA A 164 -7.28 19.87 -4.59
C ALA A 164 -6.37 18.67 -4.32
N VAL A 165 -6.10 18.41 -3.05
CA VAL A 165 -5.32 17.27 -2.59
C VAL A 165 -6.29 16.19 -2.11
N ARG A 166 -6.34 15.08 -2.82
CA ARG A 166 -7.28 13.98 -2.55
C ARG A 166 -6.71 12.99 -1.56
N ALA A 167 -7.46 12.73 -0.48
CA ALA A 167 -7.28 11.60 0.40
C ALA A 167 -8.02 10.38 -0.17
N ASN A 168 -7.28 9.43 -0.74
CA ASN A 168 -7.84 8.23 -1.32
C ASN A 168 -7.71 7.06 -0.33
N ASN A 169 -8.65 7.00 0.61
CA ASN A 169 -8.66 5.99 1.65
C ASN A 169 -9.29 4.70 1.16
N ARG A 170 -8.67 3.59 1.54
CA ARG A 170 -9.18 2.24 1.31
C ARG A 170 -8.86 1.35 2.49
N SER A 171 -9.84 0.56 2.90
CA SER A 171 -9.68 -0.53 3.85
C SER A 171 -10.08 -1.83 3.18
N TYR A 172 -9.28 -2.86 3.38
CA TYR A 172 -9.49 -4.19 2.83
C TYR A 172 -9.44 -5.20 3.97
N TYR A 173 -10.23 -6.23 3.90
CA TYR A 173 -9.92 -7.44 4.63
C TYR A 173 -10.06 -8.68 3.75
N ALA A 174 -9.31 -9.71 4.09
CA ALA A 174 -9.43 -11.03 3.51
C ALA A 174 -9.36 -12.06 4.62
N GLU A 175 -10.33 -12.97 4.69
CA GLU A 175 -10.38 -14.04 5.67
C GLU A 175 -10.81 -15.35 5.04
N GLY A 176 -10.43 -16.44 5.66
CA GLY A 176 -10.84 -17.73 5.13
C GLY A 176 -10.33 -18.91 5.93
N ILE A 177 -10.78 -20.05 5.46
CA ILE A 177 -10.31 -21.37 5.89
C ILE A 177 -9.98 -22.21 4.66
N GLN A 178 -8.87 -22.89 4.71
CA GLN A 178 -8.48 -23.87 3.68
C GLN A 178 -7.99 -25.15 4.34
N SER A 179 -8.27 -26.27 3.69
CA SER A 179 -7.74 -27.58 4.07
C SER A 179 -7.13 -28.27 2.85
N VAL A 180 -5.97 -28.84 3.03
CA VAL A 180 -5.31 -29.69 2.05
C VAL A 180 -5.24 -31.08 2.62
N LEU A 181 -5.67 -32.05 1.84
CA LEU A 181 -5.66 -33.48 2.09
C LEU A 181 -4.58 -34.09 1.21
N ASP A 182 -3.57 -34.68 1.82
CA ASP A 182 -2.41 -35.26 1.13
C ASP A 182 -2.47 -36.77 1.27
N PHE A 183 -2.50 -37.50 0.15
CA PHE A 183 -2.53 -38.94 0.06
C PHE A 183 -1.31 -39.46 -0.71
N ASN A 184 -0.52 -40.32 -0.07
CA ASN A 184 0.66 -40.93 -0.66
C ASN A 184 0.55 -42.45 -0.55
N PHE A 185 0.47 -43.18 -1.65
CA PHE A 185 0.36 -44.64 -1.64
C PHE A 185 0.95 -45.27 -2.93
N ILE A 186 1.23 -46.55 -2.86
CA ILE A 186 1.80 -47.32 -3.97
C ILE A 186 0.82 -48.42 -4.36
N THR A 187 0.58 -48.57 -5.66
CA THR A 187 -0.22 -49.65 -6.25
C THR A 187 0.57 -50.27 -7.39
N ASN A 188 0.91 -51.57 -7.27
CA ASN A 188 1.63 -52.33 -8.30
C ASN A 188 2.87 -51.56 -8.83
N ASP A 189 3.74 -51.13 -7.94
CA ASP A 189 4.99 -50.38 -8.25
C ASP A 189 4.78 -48.97 -8.79
N ILE A 190 3.54 -48.47 -8.86
CA ILE A 190 3.23 -47.10 -9.23
C ILE A 190 3.02 -46.29 -7.93
N SER A 191 3.81 -45.23 -7.76
CA SER A 191 3.64 -44.27 -6.67
C SER A 191 2.57 -43.24 -7.03
N HIS A 192 1.64 -43.05 -6.15
CA HIS A 192 0.59 -42.03 -6.25
C HIS A 192 0.78 -40.96 -5.19
N ASP A 193 0.73 -39.71 -5.62
CA ASP A 193 0.79 -38.52 -4.76
C ASP A 193 -0.39 -37.61 -5.13
N ILE A 194 -1.41 -37.56 -4.27
CA ILE A 194 -2.67 -36.90 -4.54
C ILE A 194 -2.91 -35.82 -3.48
N ASN A 195 -3.06 -34.58 -3.94
CA ASN A 195 -3.37 -33.42 -3.11
C ASN A 195 -4.76 -32.89 -3.46
N ILE A 196 -5.64 -32.80 -2.47
CA ILE A 196 -7.00 -32.26 -2.63
C ILE A 196 -7.14 -31.04 -1.74
N GLY A 197 -7.34 -29.87 -2.36
CA GLY A 197 -7.52 -28.60 -1.67
C GLY A 197 -8.98 -28.15 -1.65
N LEU A 198 -9.46 -27.75 -0.48
CA LEU A 198 -10.75 -27.07 -0.28
C LEU A 198 -10.49 -25.71 0.37
N ARG A 199 -11.12 -24.66 -0.15
CA ARG A 199 -10.99 -23.30 0.38
C ARG A 199 -12.33 -22.57 0.41
N TYR A 200 -12.64 -21.96 1.54
CA TYR A 200 -13.62 -20.90 1.66
C TYR A 200 -12.88 -19.58 1.91
N HIS A 201 -13.19 -18.55 1.15
CA HIS A 201 -12.54 -17.24 1.22
C HIS A 201 -13.57 -16.13 1.07
N LYS A 202 -13.44 -15.10 1.87
CA LYS A 202 -14.19 -13.86 1.77
C LYS A 202 -13.21 -12.69 1.81
N ASP A 203 -13.43 -11.71 0.95
CA ASP A 203 -12.75 -10.42 0.97
C ASP A 203 -13.76 -9.29 0.79
N GLU A 204 -13.36 -8.11 1.26
CA GLU A 204 -14.17 -6.91 1.16
C GLU A 204 -13.25 -5.69 1.03
N ILE A 205 -13.71 -4.70 0.29
CA ILE A 205 -13.09 -3.39 0.17
C ILE A 205 -14.10 -2.32 0.57
N ASP A 206 -13.68 -1.42 1.46
CA ASP A 206 -14.32 -0.14 1.73
C ASP A 206 -13.46 0.99 1.19
N ARG A 207 -14.12 1.96 0.54
CA ARG A 207 -13.45 3.09 -0.11
C ARG A 207 -14.20 4.38 0.19
N PHE A 208 -13.46 5.37 0.74
CA PHE A 208 -13.98 6.72 0.90
C PHE A 208 -12.90 7.74 0.55
N GLN A 209 -13.33 8.92 0.11
CA GLN A 209 -12.44 9.99 -0.36
C GLN A 209 -12.98 11.33 0.11
N TRP A 210 -12.07 12.26 0.37
CA TRP A 210 -12.33 13.70 0.49
C TRP A 210 -11.20 14.47 -0.16
N ASP A 211 -11.43 15.74 -0.45
CA ASP A 211 -10.40 16.65 -0.93
C ASP A 211 -10.11 17.71 0.14
N ASP A 212 -8.84 17.96 0.39
CA ASP A 212 -8.37 19.15 1.10
C ASP A 212 -7.92 20.17 0.06
N LEU A 213 -8.34 21.41 0.23
CA LEU A 213 -8.05 22.47 -0.73
C LEU A 213 -6.92 23.36 -0.22
N TYR A 214 -5.99 23.67 -1.10
CA TYR A 214 -4.80 24.46 -0.82
C TYR A 214 -4.70 25.64 -1.77
N ALA A 215 -4.02 26.69 -1.32
CA ALA A 215 -3.48 27.75 -2.15
C ALA A 215 -1.97 27.56 -2.31
N MET A 216 -1.43 27.97 -3.48
CA MET A 216 -0.01 28.12 -3.69
C MET A 216 0.39 29.55 -3.37
N ASN A 217 1.29 29.75 -2.41
CA ASN A 217 1.79 31.06 -1.98
C ASN A 217 3.31 31.10 -2.08
N ASN A 218 3.85 31.78 -3.09
CA ASN A 218 5.31 31.89 -3.31
C ASN A 218 6.03 30.53 -3.27
N GLY A 219 5.48 29.54 -3.97
CA GLY A 219 6.04 28.19 -4.04
C GLY A 219 5.72 27.29 -2.84
N VAL A 220 4.89 27.72 -1.88
CA VAL A 220 4.52 26.94 -0.69
C VAL A 220 3.01 26.68 -0.66
N MET A 221 2.61 25.44 -0.49
CA MET A 221 1.22 25.02 -0.35
C MET A 221 0.69 25.29 1.06
N SER A 222 -0.38 26.08 1.16
CA SER A 222 -1.08 26.44 2.40
C SER A 222 -2.51 25.91 2.38
N LEU A 223 -2.92 25.17 3.40
CA LEU A 223 -4.29 24.65 3.55
C LEU A 223 -5.29 25.82 3.66
N THR A 224 -6.35 25.75 2.87
CA THR A 224 -7.43 26.75 2.86
C THR A 224 -8.76 26.19 3.31
N THR A 225 -9.11 24.98 2.91
CA THR A 225 -10.34 24.29 3.32
C THR A 225 -10.06 22.80 3.47
N ALA A 226 -10.50 22.19 4.56
CA ALA A 226 -10.33 20.78 4.83
C ALA A 226 -11.63 19.99 4.65
N GLY A 227 -11.54 18.77 4.11
CA GLY A 227 -12.60 17.77 4.16
C GLY A 227 -13.84 18.10 3.32
N VAL A 228 -13.68 18.49 2.07
CA VAL A 228 -14.78 18.77 1.11
C VAL A 228 -15.07 17.57 0.21
#